data_403fb18c6e8b8ab708926d7677f935dc
#
_entry.id   403fb18c6e8b8ab708926d7677f935dc
#
_cell.length_a   1.000
_cell.length_b   1.000
_cell.length_c   1.000
_cell.angle_alpha   90.00
_cell.angle_beta   90.00
_cell.angle_gamma   90.00
#
_symmetry.space_group_name_H-M   'P 1'
#
loop_
_entity.id
_entity.type
_entity.pdbx_description
1 polymer ?
#
loop_
_entity_poly.entity_id
_entity_poly.type
_entity_poly.pdbx_seq_one_letter_code
_entity_poly.pdbx_strand_id
1 'polypeptide(L)'
;MEQLLRAELRTSTLRAFGSPGAGGISEGRAYDTDAGPVFVKVNHRAQARQMFEGEAASLEALRSTGTVRAPRPIKVIDLPGGGAAFAMEHLKMRSLSSQASKLGDQVAELHLYNQKLRDKLREEESTVGRRAEGAVSQHAAKFGFHTMTCCGFIPQVNEWLDDWPTFFTRHRLQAQLDLIEKDYADREARELWSRLQVKIPDLFCGLEIVPALLHGDLWSGNVAEDDSGPIIYDPASFYGHSEFELAIALMFGGFPRPLFNYLNHWNHFGLQYRGASLRTMRNLLK
;
A
#
# COMPACT_ATOMS: atom_id res chain seq x y z
N MET A 1 25.01 6.44 15.28
CA MET A 1 24.25 5.72 14.25
C MET A 1 24.85 4.34 13.97
N GLU A 2 26.06 4.22 13.41
CA GLU A 2 26.64 2.93 13.02
C GLU A 2 26.75 1.91 14.15
N GLN A 3 27.18 2.32 15.34
CA GLN A 3 27.26 1.42 16.50
C GLN A 3 25.89 0.88 16.89
N LEU A 4 24.85 1.73 16.86
CA LEU A 4 23.46 1.32 17.10
C LEU A 4 22.99 0.30 16.05
N LEU A 5 23.20 0.61 14.77
CA LEU A 5 22.83 -0.30 13.70
C LEU A 5 23.53 -1.66 13.79
N ARG A 6 24.84 -1.67 14.14
CA ARG A 6 25.59 -2.94 14.38
C ARG A 6 24.96 -3.77 15.49
N ALA A 7 24.63 -3.12 16.61
CA ALA A 7 24.01 -3.78 17.77
C ALA A 7 22.62 -4.32 17.42
N GLU A 8 21.78 -3.50 16.82
CA GLU A 8 20.37 -3.82 16.52
C GLU A 8 20.22 -4.84 15.40
N LEU A 9 21.10 -4.83 14.40
CA LEU A 9 21.16 -5.82 13.32
C LEU A 9 22.04 -7.03 13.65
N ARG A 10 22.67 -7.04 14.83
CA ARG A 10 23.55 -8.12 15.29
C ARG A 10 24.62 -8.48 14.26
N THR A 11 25.32 -7.45 13.74
CA THR A 11 26.33 -7.59 12.68
C THR A 11 27.67 -7.01 13.14
N SER A 12 28.75 -7.70 12.84
CA SER A 12 30.12 -7.21 13.03
C SER A 12 30.54 -6.29 11.89
N THR A 13 30.04 -6.57 10.69
CA THR A 13 30.29 -5.78 9.47
C THR A 13 29.13 -4.81 9.25
N LEU A 14 29.45 -3.53 9.08
CA LEU A 14 28.52 -2.51 8.62
C LEU A 14 29.30 -1.52 7.75
N ARG A 15 29.24 -1.68 6.46
CA ARG A 15 29.94 -0.84 5.51
C ARG A 15 28.96 -0.24 4.51
N ALA A 16 28.85 1.07 4.52
CA ALA A 16 27.99 1.77 3.57
C ALA A 16 28.50 1.61 2.13
N PHE A 17 27.60 1.43 1.19
CA PHE A 17 27.88 1.39 -0.24
C PHE A 17 26.80 2.10 -1.05
N GLY A 18 27.08 2.34 -2.34
CA GLY A 18 26.17 3.08 -3.21
C GLY A 18 26.06 4.56 -2.85
N SER A 19 25.24 5.28 -3.60
CA SER A 19 24.91 6.67 -3.30
C SER A 19 23.79 6.74 -2.25
N PRO A 20 23.79 7.73 -1.35
CA PRO A 20 22.65 7.97 -0.49
C PRO A 20 21.38 8.14 -1.32
N GLY A 21 20.31 7.44 -0.95
CA GLY A 21 19.00 7.66 -1.55
C GLY A 21 18.43 8.98 -1.06
N ALA A 22 18.18 9.90 -1.97
CA ALA A 22 17.48 11.15 -1.67
C ALA A 22 15.96 10.87 -1.68
N GLY A 23 15.43 10.29 -0.61
CA GLY A 23 13.98 10.25 -0.37
C GLY A 23 13.50 11.63 0.11
N GLY A 24 12.37 12.12 -0.38
CA GLY A 24 11.82 13.42 0.05
C GLY A 24 11.43 13.49 1.53
N ILE A 25 11.32 12.34 2.22
CA ILE A 25 10.80 12.23 3.59
C ILE A 25 11.81 11.61 4.55
N SER A 26 12.59 10.63 4.09
CA SER A 26 13.58 9.91 4.88
C SER A 26 14.89 9.80 4.12
N GLU A 27 16.00 9.80 4.86
CA GLU A 27 17.31 9.51 4.29
C GLU A 27 17.48 8.00 4.13
N GLY A 28 17.91 7.54 2.96
CA GLY A 28 18.12 6.13 2.68
C GLY A 28 19.57 5.80 2.42
N ARG A 29 20.07 4.67 2.95
CA ARG A 29 21.42 4.19 2.68
C ARG A 29 21.54 2.68 2.69
N ALA A 30 22.33 2.13 1.78
CA ALA A 30 22.65 0.71 1.73
C ALA A 30 23.89 0.39 2.54
N TYR A 31 23.88 -0.78 3.20
CA TYR A 31 25.00 -1.30 3.99
C TYR A 31 25.21 -2.78 3.73
N ASP A 32 26.49 -3.19 3.59
CA ASP A 32 26.88 -4.58 3.68
C ASP A 32 26.89 -5.01 5.15
N THR A 33 26.30 -6.15 5.45
CA THR A 33 26.27 -6.78 6.78
C THR A 33 26.71 -8.24 6.69
N ASP A 34 26.97 -8.88 7.83
CA ASP A 34 27.33 -10.30 7.87
C ASP A 34 26.21 -11.23 7.31
N ALA A 35 24.96 -10.77 7.37
CA ALA A 35 23.79 -11.48 6.85
C ALA A 35 23.40 -11.07 5.41
N GLY A 36 24.23 -10.27 4.76
CA GLY A 36 23.97 -9.73 3.42
C GLY A 36 23.63 -8.24 3.42
N PRO A 37 23.36 -7.67 2.24
CA PRO A 37 23.12 -6.24 2.10
C PRO A 37 21.73 -5.86 2.64
N VAL A 38 21.69 -4.72 3.36
CA VAL A 38 20.46 -4.12 3.90
C VAL A 38 20.32 -2.68 3.41
N PHE A 39 19.10 -2.22 3.29
CA PHE A 39 18.76 -0.83 3.08
C PHE A 39 18.17 -0.25 4.37
N VAL A 40 18.66 0.91 4.78
CA VAL A 40 18.23 1.57 6.01
C VAL A 40 17.67 2.93 5.68
N LYS A 41 16.42 3.17 6.02
CA LYS A 41 15.81 4.50 6.04
C LYS A 41 15.97 5.12 7.41
N VAL A 42 16.23 6.41 7.46
CA VAL A 42 16.35 7.19 8.70
C VAL A 42 15.44 8.41 8.64
N ASN A 43 14.69 8.63 9.71
CA ASN A 43 13.86 9.81 9.85
C ASN A 43 13.89 10.28 11.31
N HIS A 44 14.20 11.57 11.52
CA HIS A 44 14.37 12.18 12.85
C HIS A 44 13.09 12.81 13.41
N ARG A 45 11.96 12.72 12.69
CA ARG A 45 10.68 13.26 13.17
C ARG A 45 10.10 12.38 14.27
N ALA A 46 9.33 12.97 15.18
CA ALA A 46 8.72 12.25 16.30
C ALA A 46 7.83 11.08 15.87
N GLN A 47 7.15 11.19 14.71
CA GLN A 47 6.26 10.14 14.18
C GLN A 47 6.98 9.06 13.35
N ALA A 48 8.32 9.16 13.20
CA ALA A 48 9.07 8.27 12.31
C ALA A 48 8.90 6.79 12.67
N ARG A 49 8.88 6.45 13.96
CA ARG A 49 8.67 5.08 14.40
C ARG A 49 7.34 4.52 13.91
N GLN A 50 6.25 5.24 14.15
CA GLN A 50 4.91 4.81 13.75
C GLN A 50 4.79 4.69 12.22
N MET A 51 5.39 5.63 11.48
CA MET A 51 5.46 5.59 10.02
C MET A 51 6.17 4.33 9.53
N PHE A 52 7.33 3.99 10.09
CA PHE A 52 8.08 2.81 9.70
C PHE A 52 7.46 1.49 10.16
N GLU A 53 6.76 1.46 11.30
CA GLU A 53 5.97 0.30 11.71
C GLU A 53 4.82 0.02 10.74
N GLY A 54 4.15 1.07 10.26
CA GLY A 54 3.11 0.96 9.22
C GLY A 54 3.67 0.47 7.88
N GLU A 55 4.84 0.96 7.47
CA GLU A 55 5.53 0.50 6.26
C GLU A 55 5.99 -0.96 6.39
N ALA A 56 6.58 -1.34 7.52
CA ALA A 56 7.01 -2.71 7.78
C ALA A 56 5.82 -3.69 7.74
N ALA A 57 4.71 -3.35 8.41
CA ALA A 57 3.49 -4.14 8.38
C ALA A 57 2.91 -4.26 6.97
N SER A 58 2.97 -3.19 6.18
CA SER A 58 2.54 -3.18 4.78
C SER A 58 3.38 -4.12 3.91
N LEU A 59 4.71 -4.05 4.05
CA LEU A 59 5.62 -4.94 3.33
C LEU A 59 5.40 -6.41 3.70
N GLU A 60 5.19 -6.72 4.98
CA GLU A 60 4.88 -8.08 5.43
C GLU A 60 3.56 -8.59 4.82
N ALA A 61 2.51 -7.77 4.86
CA ALA A 61 1.21 -8.13 4.29
C ALA A 61 1.30 -8.40 2.78
N LEU A 62 1.94 -7.50 2.02
CA LEU A 62 2.13 -7.66 0.58
C LEU A 62 2.92 -8.93 0.24
N ARG A 63 4.03 -9.17 0.92
CA ARG A 63 4.88 -10.35 0.73
C ARG A 63 4.17 -11.66 1.08
N SER A 64 3.33 -11.65 2.11
CA SER A 64 2.60 -12.85 2.56
C SER A 64 1.64 -13.39 1.51
N THR A 65 1.20 -12.56 0.57
CA THR A 65 0.33 -12.99 -0.54
C THR A 65 1.05 -13.85 -1.58
N GLY A 66 2.38 -13.72 -1.69
CA GLY A 66 3.18 -14.37 -2.74
C GLY A 66 2.89 -13.86 -4.16
N THR A 67 2.07 -12.84 -4.34
CA THR A 67 1.66 -12.30 -5.65
C THR A 67 2.62 -11.24 -6.18
N VAL A 68 3.23 -10.47 -5.30
CA VAL A 68 4.13 -9.37 -5.62
C VAL A 68 5.47 -9.52 -4.92
N ARG A 69 6.52 -8.94 -5.50
CA ARG A 69 7.83 -8.85 -4.86
C ARG A 69 7.99 -7.48 -4.21
N ALA A 70 8.31 -7.49 -2.93
CA ALA A 70 8.61 -6.30 -2.14
C ALA A 70 9.80 -6.57 -1.20
N PRO A 71 10.57 -5.54 -0.77
CA PRO A 71 11.65 -5.72 0.19
C PRO A 71 11.17 -6.38 1.48
N ARG A 72 11.97 -7.31 2.01
CA ARG A 72 11.66 -7.94 3.30
C ARG A 72 11.97 -6.96 4.43
N PRO A 73 11.00 -6.60 5.29
CA PRO A 73 11.27 -5.81 6.48
C PRO A 73 12.15 -6.59 7.46
N ILE A 74 13.07 -5.92 8.12
CA ILE A 74 13.99 -6.53 9.08
C ILE A 74 13.73 -6.00 10.48
N LYS A 75 13.84 -4.67 10.66
CA LYS A 75 13.68 -4.08 12.00
C LYS A 75 13.42 -2.58 11.94
N VAL A 76 12.50 -2.12 12.80
CA VAL A 76 12.37 -0.69 13.14
C VAL A 76 13.13 -0.44 14.43
N ILE A 77 13.94 0.62 14.46
CA ILE A 77 14.93 0.91 15.50
C ILE A 77 14.73 2.34 15.98
N ASP A 78 14.57 2.54 17.28
CA ASP A 78 14.52 3.89 17.86
C ASP A 78 15.89 4.56 17.83
N LEU A 79 15.91 5.85 17.51
CA LEU A 79 17.13 6.65 17.55
C LEU A 79 17.29 7.36 18.89
N PRO A 80 18.51 7.39 19.48
CA PRO A 80 18.74 8.01 20.78
C PRO A 80 18.40 9.51 20.85
N GLY A 81 18.42 10.19 19.72
CA GLY A 81 18.09 11.62 19.59
C GLY A 81 16.63 11.89 19.19
N GLY A 82 15.79 10.84 19.16
CA GLY A 82 14.43 10.90 18.63
C GLY A 82 14.36 10.50 17.16
N GLY A 83 13.16 10.11 16.72
CA GLY A 83 12.95 9.51 15.41
C GLY A 83 13.25 8.01 15.38
N ALA A 84 13.36 7.45 14.18
CA ALA A 84 13.60 6.02 13.99
C ALA A 84 14.44 5.74 12.75
N ALA A 85 14.99 4.53 12.69
CA ALA A 85 15.55 3.92 11.51
C ALA A 85 14.75 2.65 11.14
N PHE A 86 14.62 2.36 9.87
CA PHE A 86 13.97 1.16 9.37
C PHE A 86 14.92 0.40 8.45
N ALA A 87 15.31 -0.78 8.88
CA ALA A 87 16.16 -1.69 8.12
C ALA A 87 15.30 -2.71 7.36
N MET A 88 15.58 -2.89 6.09
CA MET A 88 14.95 -3.84 5.20
C MET A 88 15.95 -4.47 4.24
N GLU A 89 15.55 -5.50 3.52
CA GLU A 89 16.32 -6.11 2.46
C GLU A 89 16.74 -5.07 1.42
N HIS A 90 18.01 -5.07 1.04
CA HIS A 90 18.48 -4.28 -0.09
C HIS A 90 18.24 -5.05 -1.38
N LEU A 91 17.47 -4.49 -2.28
CA LEU A 91 17.26 -5.02 -3.62
C LEU A 91 18.01 -4.16 -4.65
N LYS A 92 18.75 -4.82 -5.53
CA LYS A 92 19.37 -4.12 -6.67
C LYS A 92 18.30 -3.89 -7.72
N MET A 93 17.91 -2.65 -7.89
CA MET A 93 16.76 -2.27 -8.70
C MET A 93 17.14 -1.28 -9.80
N ARG A 94 16.39 -1.32 -10.90
CA ARG A 94 16.39 -0.30 -11.95
C ARG A 94 14.96 0.18 -12.20
N SER A 95 14.81 1.30 -12.88
CA SER A 95 13.48 1.83 -13.23
C SER A 95 12.68 0.81 -14.02
N LEU A 96 11.37 0.73 -13.73
CA LEU A 96 10.43 -0.15 -14.43
C LEU A 96 10.38 0.18 -15.93
N SER A 97 10.60 -0.80 -16.77
CA SER A 97 10.57 -0.63 -18.23
C SER A 97 10.02 -1.86 -18.96
N SER A 98 10.71 -2.99 -18.86
CA SER A 98 10.36 -4.22 -19.57
C SER A 98 9.31 -5.07 -18.86
N GLN A 99 9.16 -4.92 -17.54
CA GLN A 99 8.31 -5.76 -16.69
C GLN A 99 6.96 -5.13 -16.36
N ALA A 100 6.58 -4.04 -17.04
CA ALA A 100 5.34 -3.30 -16.71
C ALA A 100 4.07 -4.13 -16.87
N SER A 101 3.99 -4.98 -17.91
CA SER A 101 2.84 -5.89 -18.09
C SER A 101 2.76 -6.90 -16.96
N LYS A 102 3.89 -7.49 -16.59
CA LYS A 102 3.97 -8.45 -15.47
C LYS A 102 3.60 -7.81 -14.14
N LEU A 103 3.97 -6.54 -13.92
CA LEU A 103 3.53 -5.80 -12.73
C LEU A 103 2.01 -5.65 -12.73
N GLY A 104 1.39 -5.32 -13.87
CA GLY A 104 -0.06 -5.23 -13.99
C GLY A 104 -0.76 -6.53 -13.61
N ASP A 105 -0.27 -7.66 -14.12
CA ASP A 105 -0.80 -8.97 -13.78
C ASP A 105 -0.65 -9.29 -12.29
N GLN A 106 0.52 -9.00 -11.71
CA GLN A 106 0.78 -9.23 -10.28
C GLN A 106 -0.06 -8.35 -9.36
N VAL A 107 -0.31 -7.10 -9.72
CA VAL A 107 -1.21 -6.20 -8.97
C VAL A 107 -2.65 -6.69 -9.06
N ALA A 108 -3.08 -7.20 -10.23
CA ALA A 108 -4.40 -7.83 -10.37
C ALA A 108 -4.54 -9.05 -9.45
N GLU A 109 -3.54 -9.92 -9.44
CA GLU A 109 -3.52 -11.08 -8.54
C GLU A 109 -3.51 -10.69 -7.06
N LEU A 110 -2.78 -9.64 -6.69
CA LEU A 110 -2.79 -9.07 -5.34
C LEU A 110 -4.19 -8.64 -4.93
N HIS A 111 -4.88 -7.89 -5.78
CA HIS A 111 -6.24 -7.41 -5.48
C HIS A 111 -7.27 -8.53 -5.42
N LEU A 112 -7.09 -9.59 -6.20
CA LEU A 112 -7.96 -10.77 -6.18
C LEU A 112 -7.63 -11.76 -5.05
N TYR A 113 -6.46 -11.63 -4.41
CA TYR A 113 -5.98 -12.59 -3.42
C TYR A 113 -6.97 -12.82 -2.28
N ASN A 114 -7.47 -11.74 -1.67
CA ASN A 114 -8.39 -11.83 -0.55
C ASN A 114 -9.76 -12.44 -0.95
N GLN A 115 -10.23 -12.15 -2.16
CA GLN A 115 -11.44 -12.77 -2.71
C GLN A 115 -11.25 -14.27 -2.92
N LYS A 116 -10.16 -14.68 -3.57
CA LYS A 116 -9.83 -16.10 -3.76
C LYS A 116 -9.74 -16.85 -2.44
N LEU A 117 -9.17 -16.21 -1.41
CA LEU A 117 -9.07 -16.77 -0.07
C LEU A 117 -10.46 -16.96 0.57
N ARG A 118 -11.34 -15.96 0.45
CA ARG A 118 -12.74 -16.05 0.90
C ARG A 118 -13.49 -17.20 0.21
N ASP A 119 -13.36 -17.29 -1.10
CA ASP A 119 -14.08 -18.29 -1.89
C ASP A 119 -13.60 -19.70 -1.55
N LYS A 120 -12.29 -19.88 -1.37
CA LYS A 120 -11.71 -21.15 -0.88
C LYS A 120 -12.23 -21.55 0.51
N LEU A 121 -12.31 -20.63 1.45
CA LEU A 121 -12.85 -20.89 2.79
C LEU A 121 -14.31 -21.30 2.74
N ARG A 122 -15.13 -20.68 1.89
CA ARG A 122 -16.53 -21.05 1.69
C ARG A 122 -16.68 -22.47 1.10
N GLU A 123 -15.81 -22.85 0.19
CA GLU A 123 -15.79 -24.21 -0.37
C GLU A 123 -15.41 -25.25 0.69
N GLU A 124 -14.41 -24.96 1.52
CA GLU A 124 -13.98 -25.82 2.61
C GLU A 124 -15.08 -25.98 3.68
N GLU A 125 -15.79 -24.92 4.04
CA GLU A 125 -16.93 -24.94 4.96
C GLU A 125 -18.13 -25.76 4.42
N SER A 126 -18.33 -25.73 3.11
CA SER A 126 -19.41 -26.50 2.45
C SER A 126 -19.11 -28.00 2.38
N THR A 127 -17.84 -28.38 2.46
CA THR A 127 -17.42 -29.77 2.42
C THR A 127 -17.32 -30.32 3.85
N VAL A 128 -18.42 -30.85 4.35
CA VAL A 128 -18.54 -31.40 5.72
C VAL A 128 -17.45 -32.45 5.99
N GLY A 129 -16.50 -32.18 6.88
CA GLY A 129 -15.75 -33.24 7.53
C GLY A 129 -14.27 -33.10 7.83
N ARG A 130 -13.56 -32.03 7.51
CA ARG A 130 -12.16 -31.85 7.95
C ARG A 130 -11.83 -30.39 8.24
N ARG A 131 -11.81 -30.04 9.54
CA ARG A 131 -10.97 -28.92 10.00
C ARG A 131 -9.51 -29.32 9.80
N ALA A 132 -8.83 -28.76 8.82
CA ALA A 132 -7.38 -28.81 8.79
C ALA A 132 -6.87 -27.86 9.88
N GLU A 133 -6.21 -28.41 10.90
CA GLU A 133 -5.39 -27.66 11.84
C GLU A 133 -4.13 -27.19 11.10
N GLY A 134 -4.24 -26.08 10.42
CA GLY A 134 -3.13 -25.32 9.85
C GLY A 134 -3.54 -23.85 9.92
N ALA A 135 -2.59 -22.94 10.18
CA ALA A 135 -2.83 -21.52 10.22
C ALA A 135 -3.46 -21.05 8.89
N VAL A 136 -4.79 -21.10 8.81
CA VAL A 136 -5.54 -20.60 7.66
C VAL A 136 -5.34 -19.10 7.65
N SER A 137 -4.70 -18.59 6.62
CA SER A 137 -4.62 -17.15 6.37
C SER A 137 -6.04 -16.61 6.40
N GLN A 138 -6.35 -15.79 7.41
CA GLN A 138 -7.70 -15.23 7.55
C GLN A 138 -7.95 -14.22 6.43
N HIS A 139 -9.06 -14.39 5.71
CA HIS A 139 -9.48 -13.36 4.77
C HIS A 139 -9.97 -12.13 5.54
N ALA A 140 -9.70 -10.95 5.00
CA ALA A 140 -10.22 -9.70 5.53
C ALA A 140 -11.68 -9.50 5.06
N ALA A 141 -12.63 -9.53 6.00
CA ALA A 141 -14.04 -9.30 5.70
C ALA A 141 -14.42 -7.82 5.73
N LYS A 142 -13.53 -6.96 6.23
CA LYS A 142 -13.77 -5.52 6.44
C LYS A 142 -12.71 -4.68 5.74
N PHE A 143 -12.99 -3.40 5.58
CA PHE A 143 -12.08 -2.39 5.05
C PHE A 143 -11.28 -1.78 6.20
N GLY A 144 -9.95 -1.70 6.05
CA GLY A 144 -9.08 -1.22 7.11
C GLY A 144 -7.73 -1.90 7.10
N PHE A 145 -6.97 -1.72 8.17
CA PHE A 145 -5.71 -2.42 8.40
C PHE A 145 -5.44 -2.50 9.89
N HIS A 146 -4.63 -3.49 10.32
CA HIS A 146 -4.37 -3.72 11.74
C HIS A 146 -3.49 -2.63 12.39
N THR A 147 -2.91 -1.75 11.59
CA THR A 147 -2.10 -0.63 12.07
C THR A 147 -2.32 0.63 11.21
N MET A 148 -1.92 1.78 11.74
CA MET A 148 -1.84 3.02 10.98
C MET A 148 -0.74 2.90 9.92
N THR A 149 -1.00 3.43 8.73
CA THR A 149 -0.02 3.57 7.65
C THR A 149 0.13 5.04 7.27
N CYS A 150 1.19 5.42 6.58
CA CYS A 150 1.41 6.80 6.19
C CYS A 150 1.56 6.90 4.67
N CYS A 151 0.76 7.75 4.03
CA CYS A 151 1.02 8.19 2.68
C CYS A 151 1.94 9.42 2.76
N GLY A 152 3.19 9.22 2.37
CA GLY A 152 4.22 10.18 2.70
C GLY A 152 4.42 10.31 4.22
N PHE A 153 4.24 11.53 4.75
CA PHE A 153 4.26 11.78 6.20
C PHE A 153 2.84 11.92 6.80
N ILE A 154 1.79 11.80 5.99
CA ILE A 154 0.40 11.95 6.43
C ILE A 154 -0.10 10.62 6.98
N PRO A 155 -0.43 10.53 8.28
CA PRO A 155 -0.96 9.32 8.86
C PRO A 155 -2.37 9.02 8.35
N GLN A 156 -2.65 7.76 8.06
CA GLN A 156 -3.93 7.26 7.63
C GLN A 156 -4.53 6.35 8.69
N VAL A 157 -5.67 6.75 9.23
CA VAL A 157 -6.46 5.90 10.12
C VAL A 157 -7.02 4.73 9.32
N ASN A 158 -6.83 3.53 9.85
CA ASN A 158 -7.23 2.29 9.20
C ASN A 158 -8.14 1.44 10.09
N GLU A 159 -8.96 2.07 10.93
CA GLU A 159 -9.97 1.37 11.72
C GLU A 159 -10.87 0.54 10.80
N TRP A 160 -11.14 -0.70 11.22
CA TRP A 160 -11.94 -1.63 10.44
C TRP A 160 -13.40 -1.22 10.36
N LEU A 161 -13.92 -1.05 9.14
CA LEU A 161 -15.32 -0.75 8.85
C LEU A 161 -15.90 -1.78 7.89
N ASP A 162 -17.23 -1.99 7.99
CA ASP A 162 -17.91 -3.05 7.26
C ASP A 162 -18.17 -2.71 5.79
N ASP A 163 -18.23 -1.43 5.44
CA ASP A 163 -18.49 -0.99 4.07
C ASP A 163 -17.49 0.03 3.55
N TRP A 164 -17.22 -0.06 2.26
CA TRP A 164 -16.27 0.81 1.58
C TRP A 164 -16.70 2.29 1.54
N PRO A 165 -17.96 2.66 1.19
CA PRO A 165 -18.38 4.05 1.17
C PRO A 165 -18.12 4.79 2.48
N THR A 166 -18.43 4.16 3.61
CA THR A 166 -18.18 4.73 4.95
C THR A 166 -16.68 4.84 5.23
N PHE A 167 -15.91 3.78 4.94
CA PHE A 167 -14.45 3.81 5.14
C PHE A 167 -13.80 4.92 4.31
N PHE A 168 -14.11 4.98 3.02
CA PHE A 168 -13.54 5.96 2.09
C PHE A 168 -13.92 7.40 2.47
N THR A 169 -15.19 7.63 2.80
CA THR A 169 -15.68 8.94 3.20
C THR A 169 -15.00 9.40 4.49
N ARG A 170 -14.98 8.55 5.51
CA ARG A 170 -14.51 8.92 6.85
C ARG A 170 -12.98 8.96 6.96
N HIS A 171 -12.31 7.88 6.54
CA HIS A 171 -10.88 7.70 6.78
C HIS A 171 -9.98 8.16 5.63
N ARG A 172 -10.56 8.55 4.52
CA ARG A 172 -9.77 9.09 3.39
C ARG A 172 -10.17 10.52 3.06
N LEU A 173 -11.41 10.76 2.66
CA LEU A 173 -11.83 12.11 2.22
C LEU A 173 -11.99 13.09 3.37
N GLN A 174 -12.75 12.76 4.42
CA GLN A 174 -12.94 13.63 5.58
C GLN A 174 -11.61 13.97 6.24
N ALA A 175 -10.75 12.97 6.45
CA ALA A 175 -9.44 13.18 7.06
C ALA A 175 -8.57 14.20 6.30
N GLN A 176 -8.61 14.17 4.95
CA GLN A 176 -7.90 15.16 4.14
C GLN A 176 -8.52 16.55 4.21
N LEU A 177 -9.84 16.63 4.24
CA LEU A 177 -10.56 17.89 4.38
C LEU A 177 -10.34 18.54 5.74
N ASP A 178 -10.26 17.74 6.81
CA ASP A 178 -9.93 18.24 8.16
C ASP A 178 -8.53 18.89 8.19
N LEU A 179 -7.57 18.34 7.45
CA LEU A 179 -6.23 18.94 7.28
C LEU A 179 -6.31 20.25 6.49
N ILE A 180 -7.04 20.27 5.38
CA ILE A 180 -7.23 21.48 4.55
C ILE A 180 -7.93 22.56 5.38
N GLU A 181 -8.96 22.22 6.15
CA GLU A 181 -9.66 23.16 7.01
C GLU A 181 -8.76 23.75 8.07
N LYS A 182 -7.94 22.90 8.71
CA LYS A 182 -6.99 23.32 9.74
C LYS A 182 -5.97 24.33 9.19
N ASP A 183 -5.48 24.10 7.97
CA ASP A 183 -4.39 24.88 7.39
C ASP A 183 -4.89 26.12 6.62
N TYR A 184 -6.07 26.06 6.00
CA TYR A 184 -6.57 27.10 5.08
C TYR A 184 -7.93 27.67 5.46
N ALA A 185 -8.71 27.01 6.33
CA ALA A 185 -10.07 27.41 6.71
C ALA A 185 -11.00 27.71 5.52
N ASP A 186 -10.91 26.88 4.45
CA ASP A 186 -11.59 27.11 3.17
C ASP A 186 -13.09 26.82 3.28
N ARG A 187 -13.91 27.89 3.21
CA ARG A 187 -15.35 27.80 3.30
C ARG A 187 -15.97 27.07 2.10
N GLU A 188 -15.46 27.31 0.89
CA GLU A 188 -15.96 26.68 -0.33
C GLU A 188 -15.74 25.16 -0.31
N ALA A 189 -14.54 24.71 0.10
CA ALA A 189 -14.23 23.30 0.29
C ALA A 189 -15.21 22.64 1.26
N ARG A 190 -15.56 23.31 2.36
CA ARG A 190 -16.52 22.83 3.36
C ARG A 190 -17.96 22.71 2.80
N GLU A 191 -18.38 23.71 2.04
CA GLU A 191 -19.71 23.71 1.39
C GLU A 191 -19.81 22.62 0.31
N LEU A 192 -18.77 22.46 -0.51
CA LEU A 192 -18.70 21.38 -1.50
C LEU A 192 -18.67 20.00 -0.85
N TRP A 193 -17.93 19.84 0.24
CA TRP A 193 -17.89 18.59 0.99
C TRP A 193 -19.25 18.21 1.57
N SER A 194 -19.95 19.15 2.22
CA SER A 194 -21.28 18.87 2.77
C SER A 194 -22.28 18.33 1.75
N ARG A 195 -22.10 18.71 0.47
CA ARG A 195 -22.92 18.25 -0.66
C ARG A 195 -22.42 16.92 -1.23
N LEU A 196 -21.08 16.73 -1.26
CA LEU A 196 -20.48 15.52 -1.82
C LEU A 196 -20.67 14.32 -0.93
N GLN A 197 -20.43 14.43 0.38
CA GLN A 197 -20.46 13.30 1.31
C GLN A 197 -21.79 12.54 1.30
N VAL A 198 -22.91 13.22 1.08
CA VAL A 198 -24.22 12.57 1.03
C VAL A 198 -24.48 11.82 -0.28
N LYS A 199 -23.69 12.10 -1.33
CA LYS A 199 -23.78 11.45 -2.64
C LYS A 199 -22.83 10.26 -2.79
N ILE A 200 -21.80 10.18 -1.95
CA ILE A 200 -20.80 9.11 -2.07
C ILE A 200 -21.41 7.71 -1.99
N PRO A 201 -22.34 7.39 -1.06
CA PRO A 201 -22.95 6.09 -1.01
C PRO A 201 -23.68 5.70 -2.31
N ASP A 202 -24.33 6.67 -2.97
CA ASP A 202 -25.03 6.44 -4.24
C ASP A 202 -24.10 6.03 -5.38
N LEU A 203 -22.82 6.47 -5.34
CA LEU A 203 -21.82 6.11 -6.34
C LEU A 203 -21.45 4.64 -6.30
N PHE A 204 -21.65 3.99 -5.17
CA PHE A 204 -21.36 2.58 -4.93
C PHE A 204 -22.62 1.72 -4.82
N CYS A 205 -23.79 2.30 -5.05
CA CYS A 205 -25.08 1.58 -4.95
C CYS A 205 -25.13 0.42 -5.96
N GLY A 206 -25.50 -0.76 -5.49
CA GLY A 206 -25.62 -1.97 -6.32
C GLY A 206 -24.27 -2.64 -6.64
N LEU A 207 -23.17 -2.18 -6.04
CA LEU A 207 -21.86 -2.81 -6.21
C LEU A 207 -21.55 -3.70 -5.00
N GLU A 208 -21.15 -4.95 -5.24
CA GLU A 208 -20.51 -5.80 -4.24
C GLU A 208 -19.02 -5.49 -4.24
N ILE A 209 -18.53 -4.80 -3.21
CA ILE A 209 -17.12 -4.45 -3.06
C ILE A 209 -16.47 -5.40 -2.05
N VAL A 210 -15.55 -6.20 -2.53
CA VAL A 210 -14.74 -7.10 -1.68
C VAL A 210 -13.47 -6.37 -1.27
N PRO A 211 -13.09 -6.36 0.03
CA PRO A 211 -11.83 -5.77 0.45
C PRO A 211 -10.64 -6.41 -0.30
N ALA A 212 -9.83 -5.59 -0.96
CA ALA A 212 -8.59 -6.00 -1.61
C ALA A 212 -7.41 -5.43 -0.84
N LEU A 213 -6.34 -6.22 -0.66
CA LEU A 213 -5.10 -5.68 -0.11
C LEU A 213 -4.46 -4.77 -1.17
N LEU A 214 -4.26 -3.50 -0.79
CA LEU A 214 -3.69 -2.47 -1.66
C LEU A 214 -2.23 -2.20 -1.26
N HIS A 215 -1.42 -1.78 -2.22
CA HIS A 215 -0.15 -1.11 -1.92
C HIS A 215 -0.41 0.23 -1.21
N GLY A 216 -1.43 0.97 -1.63
CA GLY A 216 -1.91 2.20 -1.02
C GLY A 216 -1.18 3.47 -1.46
N ASP A 217 -0.02 3.33 -2.13
CA ASP A 217 0.77 4.43 -2.71
C ASP A 217 1.47 3.95 -3.99
N LEU A 218 0.74 3.30 -4.90
CA LEU A 218 1.29 2.69 -6.11
C LEU A 218 1.39 3.70 -7.27
N TRP A 219 2.50 4.38 -7.37
CA TRP A 219 2.84 5.27 -8.48
C TRP A 219 4.23 4.93 -9.03
N SER A 220 4.63 5.53 -10.16
CA SER A 220 5.87 5.17 -10.86
C SER A 220 7.15 5.34 -10.02
N GLY A 221 7.12 6.15 -8.95
CA GLY A 221 8.24 6.32 -8.02
C GLY A 221 8.37 5.21 -6.98
N ASN A 222 7.35 4.37 -6.81
CA ASN A 222 7.33 3.27 -5.83
C ASN A 222 7.38 1.89 -6.49
N VAL A 223 7.81 1.85 -7.76
CA VAL A 223 7.99 0.60 -8.52
C VAL A 223 9.36 0.56 -9.20
N ALA A 224 9.90 -0.62 -9.32
CA ALA A 224 11.16 -0.89 -9.98
C ALA A 224 11.12 -2.27 -10.65
N GLU A 225 12.20 -2.67 -11.26
CA GLU A 225 12.40 -4.04 -11.75
C GLU A 225 13.84 -4.48 -11.55
N ASP A 226 14.05 -5.79 -11.52
CA ASP A 226 15.33 -6.45 -11.74
C ASP A 226 15.18 -7.55 -12.80
N ASP A 227 16.19 -8.41 -12.94
CA ASP A 227 16.15 -9.47 -13.93
C ASP A 227 15.12 -10.58 -13.61
N SER A 228 14.68 -10.67 -12.36
CA SER A 228 13.66 -11.64 -11.92
C SER A 228 12.22 -11.14 -12.11
N GLY A 229 12.00 -9.84 -12.12
CA GLY A 229 10.67 -9.26 -12.28
C GLY A 229 10.49 -7.87 -11.67
N PRO A 230 9.23 -7.41 -11.63
CA PRO A 230 8.89 -6.13 -11.03
C PRO A 230 8.97 -6.19 -9.51
N ILE A 231 9.25 -5.05 -8.90
CA ILE A 231 9.37 -4.84 -7.46
C ILE A 231 8.53 -3.63 -7.08
N ILE A 232 7.77 -3.74 -6.00
CA ILE A 232 7.04 -2.62 -5.40
C ILE A 232 7.62 -2.32 -4.03
N TYR A 233 7.66 -1.05 -3.63
CA TYR A 233 8.25 -0.59 -2.37
C TYR A 233 7.59 0.69 -1.86
N ASP A 234 7.86 1.07 -0.61
CA ASP A 234 7.27 2.25 0.06
C ASP A 234 5.73 2.18 0.14
N PRO A 235 5.14 1.07 0.62
CA PRO A 235 3.70 0.92 0.68
C PRO A 235 3.06 1.66 1.86
N ALA A 236 1.79 2.04 1.67
CA ALA A 236 0.88 2.54 2.70
C ALA A 236 -0.39 1.66 2.74
N SER A 237 -0.22 0.36 2.97
CA SER A 237 -1.23 -0.67 2.72
C SER A 237 -2.44 -0.59 3.64
N PHE A 238 -3.56 -1.00 3.08
CA PHE A 238 -4.81 -1.30 3.78
C PHE A 238 -5.71 -2.16 2.88
N TYR A 239 -6.73 -2.77 3.46
CA TYR A 239 -7.77 -3.43 2.69
C TYR A 239 -8.81 -2.40 2.25
N GLY A 240 -8.93 -2.19 0.95
CA GLY A 240 -9.79 -1.18 0.33
C GLY A 240 -10.43 -1.67 -0.97
N HIS A 241 -11.07 -0.75 -1.65
CA HIS A 241 -11.55 -0.98 -3.02
C HIS A 241 -10.37 -0.97 -3.98
N SER A 242 -10.24 -2.00 -4.78
CA SER A 242 -9.10 -2.16 -5.70
C SER A 242 -8.88 -0.98 -6.67
N GLU A 243 -9.95 -0.32 -7.12
CA GLU A 243 -9.82 0.87 -7.99
C GLU A 243 -9.19 2.09 -7.30
N PHE A 244 -9.15 2.13 -5.96
CA PHE A 244 -8.44 3.17 -5.22
C PHE A 244 -6.95 3.21 -5.60
N GLU A 245 -6.33 2.04 -5.79
CA GLU A 245 -4.94 1.92 -6.23
C GLU A 245 -4.68 2.59 -7.58
N LEU A 246 -5.65 2.49 -8.50
CA LEU A 246 -5.49 3.03 -9.85
C LEU A 246 -5.55 4.56 -9.89
N ALA A 247 -6.17 5.19 -8.90
CA ALA A 247 -6.29 6.63 -8.85
C ALA A 247 -4.92 7.32 -8.75
N ILE A 248 -4.07 6.87 -7.84
CA ILE A 248 -2.73 7.45 -7.65
C ILE A 248 -1.81 7.11 -8.83
N ALA A 249 -1.91 5.90 -9.38
CA ALA A 249 -1.15 5.48 -10.56
C ALA A 249 -1.43 6.37 -11.77
N LEU A 250 -2.70 6.79 -11.95
CA LEU A 250 -3.10 7.69 -13.02
C LEU A 250 -2.73 9.14 -12.75
N MET A 251 -2.87 9.60 -11.49
CA MET A 251 -2.65 10.99 -11.10
C MET A 251 -1.20 11.43 -11.28
N PHE A 252 -0.25 10.62 -10.84
CA PHE A 252 1.18 10.91 -10.98
C PHE A 252 1.77 10.44 -12.30
N GLY A 253 1.08 9.55 -13.03
CA GLY A 253 1.53 9.03 -14.32
C GLY A 253 2.85 8.27 -14.25
N GLY A 254 3.56 8.26 -15.39
CA GLY A 254 4.89 7.62 -15.48
C GLY A 254 4.85 6.11 -15.72
N PHE A 255 3.69 5.49 -15.70
CA PHE A 255 3.56 4.08 -16.04
C PHE A 255 3.46 3.87 -17.55
N PRO A 256 4.17 2.87 -18.11
CA PRO A 256 3.95 2.42 -19.48
C PRO A 256 2.54 1.88 -19.68
N ARG A 257 1.96 2.09 -20.87
CA ARG A 257 0.61 1.59 -21.21
C ARG A 257 0.36 0.12 -20.87
N PRO A 258 1.33 -0.81 -21.03
CA PRO A 258 1.12 -2.24 -20.72
C PRO A 258 0.74 -2.52 -19.26
N LEU A 259 1.05 -1.65 -18.30
CA LEU A 259 0.57 -1.80 -16.92
C LEU A 259 -0.95 -1.85 -16.87
N PHE A 260 -1.60 -1.01 -17.66
CA PHE A 260 -3.07 -0.88 -17.68
C PHE A 260 -3.78 -2.00 -18.45
N ASN A 261 -3.07 -2.95 -19.06
CA ASN A 261 -3.64 -4.20 -19.56
C ASN A 261 -4.23 -5.06 -18.43
N TYR A 262 -3.80 -4.80 -17.19
CA TYR A 262 -4.47 -5.20 -15.98
C TYR A 262 -5.99 -4.98 -16.01
N LEU A 263 -6.48 -3.90 -16.58
CA LEU A 263 -7.90 -3.64 -16.77
C LEU A 263 -8.60 -4.70 -17.63
N ASN A 264 -7.87 -5.49 -18.43
CA ASN A 264 -8.43 -6.57 -19.23
C ASN A 264 -8.70 -7.84 -18.40
N HIS A 265 -7.96 -8.08 -17.31
CA HIS A 265 -8.26 -9.16 -16.37
C HIS A 265 -9.61 -8.94 -15.65
N TRP A 266 -9.96 -7.68 -15.38
CA TRP A 266 -11.25 -7.29 -14.81
C TRP A 266 -12.43 -7.48 -15.75
N ASN A 267 -12.21 -7.48 -17.05
CA ASN A 267 -13.26 -7.78 -18.04
C ASN A 267 -13.80 -9.21 -17.92
N HIS A 268 -13.07 -10.12 -17.27
CA HIS A 268 -13.53 -11.49 -17.01
C HIS A 268 -14.39 -11.63 -15.76
N PHE A 269 -14.33 -10.66 -14.81
CA PHE A 269 -15.00 -10.75 -13.52
C PHE A 269 -16.11 -9.72 -13.29
N GLY A 270 -16.42 -8.85 -14.23
CA GLY A 270 -17.55 -7.95 -14.11
C GLY A 270 -17.40 -6.65 -14.89
N LEU A 271 -18.02 -6.61 -16.04
CA LEU A 271 -18.14 -5.43 -16.94
C LEU A 271 -18.82 -4.19 -16.30
N GLN A 272 -19.26 -4.27 -15.04
CA GLN A 272 -20.04 -3.21 -14.40
C GLN A 272 -19.20 -1.99 -14.00
N TYR A 273 -17.89 -2.14 -13.77
CA TYR A 273 -17.02 -1.09 -13.26
C TYR A 273 -16.54 -0.07 -14.31
N ARG A 274 -16.31 -0.51 -15.56
CA ARG A 274 -15.72 0.33 -16.61
C ARG A 274 -16.51 1.59 -16.97
N GLY A 275 -17.80 1.60 -16.72
CA GLY A 275 -18.68 2.74 -17.05
C GLY A 275 -18.93 3.68 -15.88
N ALA A 276 -18.83 3.21 -14.64
CA ALA A 276 -19.13 3.99 -13.45
C ALA A 276 -17.94 4.83 -13.00
N SER A 277 -16.74 4.23 -12.83
CA SER A 277 -15.57 4.95 -12.32
C SER A 277 -15.04 6.02 -13.26
N LEU A 278 -14.97 5.76 -14.58
CA LEU A 278 -14.56 6.81 -15.55
C LEU A 278 -15.63 7.92 -15.68
N ARG A 279 -16.91 7.61 -15.56
CA ARG A 279 -17.99 8.61 -15.52
C ARG A 279 -17.94 9.43 -14.25
N THR A 280 -17.70 8.79 -13.11
CA THR A 280 -17.61 9.43 -11.79
C THR A 280 -16.43 10.37 -11.72
N MET A 281 -15.22 9.94 -12.15
CA MET A 281 -14.06 10.83 -12.23
C MET A 281 -14.30 12.02 -13.17
N ARG A 282 -14.91 11.81 -14.34
CA ARG A 282 -15.24 12.94 -15.25
C ARG A 282 -16.31 13.88 -14.70
N ASN A 283 -17.21 13.41 -13.85
CA ASN A 283 -18.26 14.24 -13.25
C ASN A 283 -17.80 14.95 -11.97
N LEU A 284 -16.78 14.43 -11.27
CA LEU A 284 -16.15 15.09 -10.13
C LEU A 284 -15.14 16.17 -10.58
N LEU A 285 -14.66 16.08 -11.82
CA LEU A 285 -13.73 17.06 -12.43
C LEU A 285 -14.44 18.15 -13.24
N LYS A 286 -15.77 18.13 -13.34
CA LYS A 286 -16.64 19.20 -13.86
C LYS A 286 -17.35 19.91 -12.72
#